data_81a01eeed20a0d9be9498b52dc345ebc
#
_entry.id   81a01eeed20a0d9be9498b52dc345ebc
#
_cell.length_a   1.000
_cell.length_b   1.000
_cell.length_c   1.000
_cell.angle_alpha   90.00
_cell.angle_beta   90.00
_cell.angle_gamma   90.00
#
_symmetry.space_group_name_H-M   'P 1'
#
loop_
_entity.id
_entity.type
_entity.pdbx_description
1 polymer ?
#
loop_
_entity_poly.entity_id
_entity_poly.type
_entity_poly.pdbx_seq_one_letter_code
_entity_poly.pdbx_strand_id
1 'polypeptide(L)'
;MYKGLTYGPVLITKGLHKGTIGYFDDTDTDNKLIIYPNMPTHCNDYYKVNISEATSVIPTKSLAERLTEIEQELCTNEHLPPKETIALLHERILCSDLLTERHLRSMQRFQNQDDVEVFISHSSIDLAFSRAIATDLMDAGFSVFLDDWSIDIGERIFEKISTGLCESKALIMVISKDYLKSVCCTDEWCSFYGKALHDKNCVIYPIIIDNSSPPTLISQIKYLRFNTGEYASALSVLLKSLNRQFDKQ
;
A
#
# COMPACT_ATOMS: atom_id res chain seq x y z
N MET A 1 16.29 5.57 17.92
CA MET A 1 15.04 5.23 17.20
C MET A 1 15.26 5.52 15.73
N TYR A 2 15.30 4.52 14.89
CA TYR A 2 15.59 4.66 13.46
C TYR A 2 14.37 5.27 12.76
N LYS A 3 14.50 6.47 12.19
CA LYS A 3 13.37 7.23 11.61
C LYS A 3 12.59 6.38 10.59
N GLY A 4 11.46 5.83 11.01
CA GLY A 4 10.50 5.15 10.14
C GLY A 4 10.71 3.65 9.96
N LEU A 5 11.60 3.02 10.72
CA LEU A 5 11.76 1.57 10.79
C LEU A 5 11.37 1.08 12.18
N THR A 6 10.57 0.02 12.23
CA THR A 6 10.21 -0.72 13.43
C THR A 6 10.82 -2.11 13.38
N TYR A 7 11.15 -2.68 14.54
CA TYR A 7 11.52 -4.10 14.61
C TYR A 7 10.41 -4.96 14.05
N GLY A 8 10.77 -5.97 13.29
CA GLY A 8 9.81 -6.83 12.64
C GLY A 8 10.06 -7.00 11.12
N PRO A 9 9.03 -7.40 10.36
CA PRO A 9 9.13 -7.56 8.92
C PRO A 9 9.50 -6.25 8.22
N VAL A 10 10.46 -6.33 7.29
CA VAL A 10 10.91 -5.22 6.46
C VAL A 10 11.10 -5.67 5.02
N LEU A 11 10.86 -4.74 4.08
CA LEU A 11 11.16 -4.90 2.66
C LEU A 11 12.47 -4.17 2.35
N ILE A 12 13.40 -4.84 1.68
CA ILE A 12 14.61 -4.24 1.14
C ILE A 12 14.26 -3.58 -0.21
N THR A 13 14.39 -2.26 -0.29
CA THR A 13 13.96 -1.46 -1.44
C THR A 13 15.06 -1.15 -2.42
N LYS A 14 16.35 -1.31 -2.02
CA LYS A 14 17.52 -0.99 -2.84
C LYS A 14 18.67 -1.96 -2.54
N GLY A 15 19.69 -1.93 -3.40
CA GLY A 15 20.93 -2.71 -3.24
C GLY A 15 20.81 -4.14 -3.77
N LEU A 16 21.76 -4.99 -3.38
CA LEU A 16 21.93 -6.36 -3.88
C LEU A 16 20.71 -7.26 -3.57
N HIS A 17 20.07 -7.01 -2.42
CA HIS A 17 18.94 -7.82 -1.93
C HIS A 17 17.58 -7.13 -2.14
N LYS A 18 17.49 -6.21 -3.12
CA LYS A 18 16.24 -5.50 -3.44
C LYS A 18 15.11 -6.51 -3.72
N GLY A 19 13.94 -6.27 -3.11
CA GLY A 19 12.75 -7.11 -3.24
C GLY A 19 12.62 -8.17 -2.16
N THR A 20 13.71 -8.53 -1.47
CA THR A 20 13.68 -9.51 -0.37
C THR A 20 12.91 -8.95 0.83
N ILE A 21 12.13 -9.82 1.46
CA ILE A 21 11.41 -9.53 2.71
C ILE A 21 12.04 -10.37 3.82
N GLY A 22 12.43 -9.70 4.89
CA GLY A 22 13.05 -10.35 6.03
C GLY A 22 12.64 -9.69 7.34
N TYR A 23 13.19 -10.19 8.44
CA TYR A 23 12.91 -9.71 9.80
C TYR A 23 14.06 -8.85 10.31
N PHE A 24 13.79 -7.58 10.61
CA PHE A 24 14.74 -6.67 11.22
C PHE A 24 14.70 -6.82 12.74
N ASP A 25 15.84 -7.13 13.36
CA ASP A 25 15.96 -7.35 14.80
C ASP A 25 17.07 -6.51 15.44
N ASP A 26 18.18 -6.26 14.72
CA ASP A 26 19.34 -5.57 15.30
C ASP A 26 20.09 -4.72 14.27
N THR A 27 21.08 -3.97 14.74
CA THR A 27 22.04 -3.24 13.91
C THR A 27 23.47 -3.61 14.26
N ASP A 28 24.33 -3.59 13.26
CA ASP A 28 25.76 -3.81 13.48
C ASP A 28 26.48 -2.56 14.01
N THR A 29 27.78 -2.70 14.28
CA THR A 29 28.65 -1.61 14.76
C THR A 29 28.74 -0.42 13.80
N ASP A 30 28.45 -0.61 12.52
CA ASP A 30 28.45 0.41 11.47
C ASP A 30 27.06 1.02 11.23
N ASN A 31 26.10 0.77 12.13
CA ASN A 31 24.69 1.16 12.03
C ASN A 31 23.97 0.61 10.78
N LYS A 32 24.40 -0.51 10.24
CA LYS A 32 23.66 -1.23 9.21
C LYS A 32 22.62 -2.12 9.85
N LEU A 33 21.46 -2.24 9.21
CA LEU A 33 20.39 -3.15 9.62
C LEU A 33 20.85 -4.59 9.45
N ILE A 34 20.61 -5.41 10.46
CA ILE A 34 20.72 -6.85 10.38
C ILE A 34 19.31 -7.39 10.10
N ILE A 35 19.14 -7.95 8.89
CA ILE A 35 17.85 -8.47 8.42
C ILE A 35 18.00 -9.96 8.22
N TYR A 36 17.21 -10.73 8.93
CA TYR A 36 17.16 -12.20 8.81
C TYR A 36 16.12 -12.61 7.78
N PRO A 37 16.38 -13.60 6.93
CA PRO A 37 15.36 -14.14 6.01
C PRO A 37 14.23 -14.86 6.75
N ASN A 38 14.40 -15.19 8.02
CA ASN A 38 13.42 -15.81 8.90
C ASN A 38 13.38 -15.12 10.26
N MET A 39 12.42 -15.48 11.10
CA MET A 39 12.42 -15.07 12.51
C MET A 39 13.75 -15.45 13.18
N PRO A 40 14.28 -14.63 14.12
CA PRO A 40 15.61 -14.82 14.70
C PRO A 40 15.66 -16.16 15.47
N THR A 41 16.14 -17.17 14.80
CA THR A 41 16.55 -18.43 15.39
C THR A 41 18.02 -18.58 15.09
N HIS A 42 18.90 -18.17 15.99
CA HIS A 42 20.33 -18.49 16.07
C HIS A 42 21.09 -18.80 14.75
N CYS A 43 20.64 -18.30 13.62
CA CYS A 43 21.24 -18.49 12.31
C CYS A 43 22.25 -17.38 12.01
N ASN A 44 23.45 -17.77 11.58
CA ASN A 44 24.48 -16.85 11.09
C ASN A 44 24.17 -16.24 9.72
N ASP A 45 22.95 -16.42 9.22
CA ASP A 45 22.52 -15.98 7.90
C ASP A 45 21.66 -14.74 7.99
N TYR A 46 22.26 -13.60 7.71
CA TYR A 46 21.60 -12.31 7.71
C TYR A 46 22.11 -11.42 6.59
N TYR A 47 21.28 -10.47 6.17
CA TYR A 47 21.66 -9.42 5.24
C TYR A 47 22.06 -8.17 6.01
N LYS A 48 23.17 -7.54 5.62
CA LYS A 48 23.57 -6.21 6.09
C LYS A 48 23.09 -5.16 5.09
N VAL A 49 22.19 -4.31 5.53
CA VAL A 49 21.50 -3.35 4.66
C VAL A 49 21.58 -1.95 5.27
N ASN A 50 21.78 -0.92 4.45
CA ASN A 50 21.73 0.45 4.96
C ASN A 50 20.29 0.82 5.34
N ILE A 51 20.13 1.68 6.35
CA ILE A 51 18.81 2.12 6.83
C ILE A 51 17.95 2.72 5.70
N SER A 52 18.57 3.41 4.75
CA SER A 52 17.89 4.02 3.60
C SER A 52 17.44 3.02 2.52
N GLU A 53 17.85 1.76 2.65
CA GLU A 53 17.58 0.69 1.68
C GLU A 53 16.47 -0.25 2.13
N ALA A 54 15.89 -0.05 3.32
CA ALA A 54 14.80 -0.86 3.85
C ALA A 54 13.63 -0.01 4.34
N THR A 55 12.45 -0.62 4.39
CA THR A 55 11.21 -0.01 4.91
C THR A 55 10.37 -1.03 5.66
N SER A 56 9.74 -0.62 6.75
CA SER A 56 8.72 -1.42 7.46
C SER A 56 7.36 -1.38 6.78
N VAL A 57 7.18 -0.51 5.78
CA VAL A 57 5.97 -0.48 4.96
C VAL A 57 6.15 -1.48 3.82
N ILE A 58 5.50 -2.63 3.94
CA ILE A 58 5.54 -3.70 2.92
C ILE A 58 4.20 -3.71 2.21
N PRO A 59 4.10 -3.24 0.95
CA PRO A 59 2.84 -3.27 0.21
C PRO A 59 2.34 -4.70 -0.03
N THR A 60 1.03 -4.90 0.00
CA THR A 60 0.39 -6.19 -0.33
C THR A 60 0.81 -6.68 -1.71
N LYS A 61 0.91 -5.78 -2.68
CA LYS A 61 1.42 -6.09 -4.02
C LYS A 61 2.84 -6.64 -3.98
N SER A 62 3.74 -6.03 -3.19
CA SER A 62 5.13 -6.49 -3.07
C SER A 62 5.23 -7.86 -2.41
N LEU A 63 4.37 -8.15 -1.42
CA LEU A 63 4.27 -9.48 -0.80
C LEU A 63 3.85 -10.55 -1.82
N ALA A 64 2.81 -10.26 -2.62
CA ALA A 64 2.29 -11.19 -3.62
C ALA A 64 3.29 -11.43 -4.76
N GLU A 65 3.93 -10.38 -5.26
CA GLU A 65 4.97 -10.46 -6.29
C GLU A 65 6.14 -11.30 -5.79
N ARG A 66 6.63 -11.02 -4.58
CA ARG A 66 7.75 -11.75 -4.00
C ARG A 66 7.43 -13.22 -3.74
N LEU A 67 6.22 -13.52 -3.27
CA LEU A 67 5.77 -14.89 -3.08
C LEU A 67 5.79 -15.67 -4.41
N THR A 68 5.31 -15.06 -5.50
CA THR A 68 5.31 -15.64 -6.84
C THR A 68 6.74 -15.89 -7.34
N GLU A 69 7.66 -14.92 -7.15
CA GLU A 69 9.07 -15.08 -7.52
C GLU A 69 9.73 -16.24 -6.78
N ILE A 70 9.53 -16.35 -5.46
CA ILE A 70 10.07 -17.44 -4.64
C ILE A 70 9.55 -18.80 -5.12
N GLU A 71 8.24 -18.90 -5.40
CA GLU A 71 7.64 -20.15 -5.89
C GLU A 71 8.21 -20.54 -7.25
N GLN A 72 8.39 -19.59 -8.15
CA GLN A 72 9.03 -19.83 -9.45
C GLN A 72 10.48 -20.29 -9.27
N GLU A 73 11.26 -19.64 -8.41
CA GLU A 73 12.65 -19.97 -8.15
C GLU A 73 12.81 -21.38 -7.57
N LEU A 74 11.96 -21.75 -6.61
CA LEU A 74 11.94 -23.09 -6.02
C LEU A 74 11.51 -24.18 -7.02
N CYS A 75 10.63 -23.85 -7.97
CA CYS A 75 10.15 -24.81 -8.98
C CYS A 75 11.10 -24.99 -10.18
N THR A 76 11.82 -23.92 -10.56
CA THR A 76 12.64 -23.95 -11.78
C THR A 76 14.08 -24.34 -11.54
N ASN A 77 14.58 -24.22 -10.32
CA ASN A 77 15.98 -24.41 -9.99
C ASN A 77 16.20 -25.68 -9.18
N GLU A 78 16.32 -26.83 -9.87
CA GLU A 78 16.50 -28.16 -9.25
C GLU A 78 17.82 -28.31 -8.45
N HIS A 79 18.75 -27.37 -8.57
CA HIS A 79 20.11 -27.45 -7.99
C HIS A 79 20.42 -26.27 -7.03
N LEU A 80 19.37 -25.68 -6.42
CA LEU A 80 19.61 -24.67 -5.38
C LEU A 80 20.41 -25.26 -4.20
N PRO A 81 21.45 -24.55 -3.73
CA PRO A 81 22.14 -24.96 -2.50
C PRO A 81 21.16 -25.10 -1.33
N PRO A 82 21.31 -26.12 -0.45
CA PRO A 82 20.37 -26.35 0.64
C PRO A 82 20.15 -25.11 1.54
N LYS A 83 21.17 -24.30 1.71
CA LYS A 83 21.11 -23.05 2.49
C LYS A 83 20.19 -22.00 1.85
N GLU A 84 20.30 -21.80 0.54
CA GLU A 84 19.46 -20.89 -0.23
C GLU A 84 18.02 -21.39 -0.28
N THR A 85 17.83 -22.70 -0.48
CA THR A 85 16.49 -23.31 -0.44
C THR A 85 15.80 -23.08 0.90
N ILE A 86 16.51 -23.24 2.02
CA ILE A 86 15.96 -23.01 3.35
C ILE A 86 15.61 -21.52 3.55
N ALA A 87 16.46 -20.59 3.10
CA ALA A 87 16.19 -19.15 3.19
C ALA A 87 14.95 -18.77 2.39
N LEU A 88 14.80 -19.26 1.16
CA LEU A 88 13.62 -19.03 0.31
C LEU A 88 12.34 -19.61 0.92
N LEU A 89 12.40 -20.81 1.50
CA LEU A 89 11.25 -21.42 2.17
C LEU A 89 10.81 -20.60 3.39
N HIS A 90 11.73 -20.07 4.17
CA HIS A 90 11.40 -19.21 5.31
C HIS A 90 10.81 -17.87 4.85
N GLU A 91 11.38 -17.23 3.83
CA GLU A 91 10.83 -16.00 3.27
C GLU A 91 9.44 -16.24 2.68
N ARG A 92 9.20 -17.39 2.02
CA ARG A 92 7.89 -17.81 1.53
C ARG A 92 6.84 -17.88 2.65
N ILE A 93 7.20 -18.52 3.78
CA ILE A 93 6.33 -18.61 4.95
C ILE A 93 6.00 -17.22 5.47
N LEU A 94 7.01 -16.36 5.66
CA LEU A 94 6.81 -14.99 6.13
C LEU A 94 5.86 -14.19 5.22
N CYS A 95 6.05 -14.24 3.90
CA CYS A 95 5.18 -13.57 2.93
C CYS A 95 3.75 -14.10 2.99
N SER A 96 3.57 -15.43 3.09
CA SER A 96 2.26 -16.08 3.16
C SER A 96 1.52 -15.71 4.46
N ASP A 97 2.19 -15.70 5.59
CA ASP A 97 1.61 -15.35 6.88
C ASP A 97 1.16 -13.87 6.90
N LEU A 98 2.00 -12.96 6.41
CA LEU A 98 1.66 -11.55 6.30
C LEU A 98 0.45 -11.32 5.37
N LEU A 99 0.37 -12.00 4.23
CA LEU A 99 -0.78 -11.91 3.32
C LEU A 99 -2.06 -12.45 3.98
N THR A 100 -1.96 -13.56 4.67
CA THR A 100 -3.10 -14.18 5.39
C THR A 100 -3.61 -13.27 6.50
N GLU A 101 -2.71 -12.72 7.32
CA GLU A 101 -3.06 -11.79 8.39
C GLU A 101 -3.76 -10.54 7.85
N ARG A 102 -3.26 -9.98 6.76
CA ARG A 102 -3.87 -8.81 6.09
C ARG A 102 -5.26 -9.12 5.56
N HIS A 103 -5.42 -10.27 4.91
CA HIS A 103 -6.71 -10.70 4.40
C HIS A 103 -7.74 -10.85 5.53
N LEU A 104 -7.35 -11.47 6.65
CA LEU A 104 -8.23 -11.60 7.82
C LEU A 104 -8.59 -10.25 8.42
N ARG A 105 -7.63 -9.33 8.55
CA ARG A 105 -7.89 -7.97 9.05
C ARG A 105 -8.84 -7.19 8.13
N SER A 106 -8.67 -7.30 6.81
CA SER A 106 -9.54 -6.63 5.86
C SER A 106 -10.98 -7.15 5.98
N MET A 107 -11.17 -8.47 6.05
CA MET A 107 -12.50 -9.06 6.24
C MET A 107 -13.20 -8.60 7.53
N GLN A 108 -12.47 -8.50 8.65
CA GLN A 108 -13.04 -8.02 9.91
C GLN A 108 -13.46 -6.55 9.85
N ARG A 109 -12.75 -5.72 9.10
CA ARG A 109 -13.07 -4.28 8.95
C ARG A 109 -14.24 -4.03 8.01
N PHE A 110 -14.45 -4.87 6.99
CA PHE A 110 -15.64 -4.79 6.13
C PHE A 110 -16.96 -4.95 6.90
N GLN A 111 -16.95 -5.65 8.04
CA GLN A 111 -18.14 -5.88 8.85
C GLN A 111 -18.53 -4.70 9.76
N ASN A 112 -17.64 -3.69 9.91
CA ASN A 112 -17.79 -2.57 10.87
C ASN A 112 -17.66 -1.19 10.19
N GLN A 113 -18.23 -0.98 8.99
CA GLN A 113 -18.10 0.28 8.24
C GLN A 113 -19.12 1.36 8.67
N ASP A 114 -19.02 1.89 9.89
CA ASP A 114 -19.84 3.03 10.31
C ASP A 114 -19.18 4.41 10.05
N ASP A 115 -17.85 4.48 9.85
CA ASP A 115 -17.12 5.75 9.61
C ASP A 115 -16.11 5.59 8.47
N VAL A 116 -16.44 6.07 7.28
CA VAL A 116 -15.52 6.09 6.13
C VAL A 116 -14.56 7.26 6.25
N GLU A 117 -13.26 6.98 6.37
CA GLU A 117 -12.22 8.03 6.44
C GLU A 117 -11.73 8.46 5.05
N VAL A 118 -11.52 7.49 4.17
CA VAL A 118 -10.88 7.66 2.86
C VAL A 118 -11.77 7.12 1.75
N PHE A 119 -12.11 7.96 0.78
CA PHE A 119 -12.77 7.55 -0.47
C PHE A 119 -11.72 7.41 -1.56
N ILE A 120 -11.74 6.32 -2.32
CA ILE A 120 -10.88 6.11 -3.49
C ILE A 120 -11.70 6.24 -4.76
N SER A 121 -11.49 7.33 -5.49
CA SER A 121 -12.07 7.56 -6.82
C SER A 121 -11.13 7.02 -7.89
N HIS A 122 -11.65 6.14 -8.76
CA HIS A 122 -10.86 5.47 -9.79
C HIS A 122 -11.70 5.14 -11.02
N SER A 123 -11.06 4.91 -12.15
CA SER A 123 -11.73 4.32 -13.30
C SER A 123 -11.84 2.80 -13.15
N SER A 124 -12.85 2.18 -13.74
CA SER A 124 -13.02 0.72 -13.71
C SER A 124 -11.82 -0.04 -14.28
N ILE A 125 -11.06 0.57 -15.19
CA ILE A 125 -9.84 0.00 -15.78
C ILE A 125 -8.70 -0.05 -14.74
N ASP A 126 -8.68 0.90 -13.80
CA ASP A 126 -7.63 1.03 -12.78
C ASP A 126 -7.95 0.25 -11.49
N LEU A 127 -9.00 -0.56 -11.50
CA LEU A 127 -9.51 -1.28 -10.34
C LEU A 127 -8.44 -2.13 -9.62
N ALA A 128 -7.59 -2.84 -10.37
CA ALA A 128 -6.54 -3.68 -9.78
C ALA A 128 -5.55 -2.87 -8.93
N PHE A 129 -5.14 -1.69 -9.41
CA PHE A 129 -4.29 -0.77 -8.64
C PHE A 129 -5.03 -0.20 -7.44
N SER A 130 -6.30 0.19 -7.63
CA SER A 130 -7.13 0.80 -6.58
C SER A 130 -7.41 -0.17 -5.45
N ARG A 131 -7.65 -1.45 -5.74
CA ARG A 131 -7.75 -2.52 -4.74
C ARG A 131 -6.46 -2.72 -3.96
N ALA A 132 -5.31 -2.71 -4.63
CA ALA A 132 -4.02 -2.85 -3.96
C ALA A 132 -3.79 -1.72 -2.96
N ILE A 133 -4.01 -0.46 -3.38
CA ILE A 133 -3.82 0.69 -2.49
C ILE A 133 -4.85 0.73 -1.36
N ALA A 134 -6.11 0.36 -1.62
CA ALA A 134 -7.15 0.25 -0.61
C ALA A 134 -6.78 -0.77 0.48
N THR A 135 -6.29 -1.94 0.07
CA THR A 135 -5.82 -2.98 1.00
C THR A 135 -4.66 -2.46 1.86
N ASP A 136 -3.66 -1.81 1.27
CA ASP A 136 -2.52 -1.27 2.00
C ASP A 136 -2.92 -0.15 2.99
N LEU A 137 -3.92 0.67 2.64
CA LEU A 137 -4.47 1.69 3.55
C LEU A 137 -5.25 1.06 4.70
N MET A 138 -6.05 0.03 4.43
CA MET A 138 -6.77 -0.71 5.47
C MET A 138 -5.81 -1.40 6.44
N ASP A 139 -4.71 -1.96 5.93
CA ASP A 139 -3.66 -2.54 6.76
C ASP A 139 -2.98 -1.49 7.66
N ALA A 140 -2.86 -0.27 7.16
CA ALA A 140 -2.35 0.87 7.94
C ALA A 140 -3.37 1.45 8.93
N GLY A 141 -4.60 0.91 9.00
CA GLY A 141 -5.61 1.30 9.97
C GLY A 141 -6.64 2.31 9.49
N PHE A 142 -6.73 2.59 8.20
CA PHE A 142 -7.74 3.48 7.64
C PHE A 142 -9.02 2.74 7.27
N SER A 143 -10.19 3.39 7.47
CA SER A 143 -11.45 2.96 6.91
C SER A 143 -11.57 3.50 5.48
N VAL A 144 -11.67 2.60 4.51
CA VAL A 144 -11.59 2.93 3.07
C VAL A 144 -12.89 2.57 2.37
N PHE A 145 -13.44 3.52 1.62
CA PHE A 145 -14.51 3.25 0.67
C PHE A 145 -13.91 3.04 -0.74
N LEU A 146 -14.22 1.89 -1.31
CA LEU A 146 -13.96 1.58 -2.71
C LEU A 146 -15.27 1.01 -3.29
N ASP A 147 -15.79 1.61 -4.34
CA ASP A 147 -17.13 1.32 -4.90
C ASP A 147 -17.37 -0.16 -5.22
N ASP A 148 -16.36 -0.85 -5.75
CA ASP A 148 -16.41 -2.28 -6.08
C ASP A 148 -16.60 -3.20 -4.84
N TRP A 149 -16.22 -2.74 -3.65
CA TRP A 149 -16.30 -3.54 -2.41
C TRP A 149 -17.48 -3.18 -1.52
N SER A 150 -17.98 -1.99 -1.69
CA SER A 150 -18.94 -1.39 -0.75
C SER A 150 -20.39 -1.48 -1.23
N ILE A 151 -20.63 -2.08 -2.39
CA ILE A 151 -21.96 -2.12 -3.03
C ILE A 151 -22.42 -3.57 -3.21
N ASP A 152 -23.46 -3.95 -2.49
CA ASP A 152 -24.08 -5.28 -2.60
C ASP A 152 -25.06 -5.36 -3.78
N ILE A 153 -25.35 -6.61 -4.22
CA ILE A 153 -26.32 -6.86 -5.30
C ILE A 153 -27.70 -6.34 -4.86
N GLY A 154 -28.26 -5.41 -5.64
CA GLY A 154 -29.58 -4.82 -5.39
C GLY A 154 -29.54 -3.47 -4.67
N GLU A 155 -28.39 -3.00 -4.23
CA GLU A 155 -28.22 -1.65 -3.68
C GLU A 155 -28.19 -0.58 -4.78
N ARG A 156 -28.58 0.65 -4.41
CA ARG A 156 -28.49 1.80 -5.32
C ARG A 156 -27.08 2.36 -5.30
N ILE A 157 -26.32 2.04 -6.33
CA ILE A 157 -24.91 2.43 -6.54
C ILE A 157 -24.70 3.92 -6.24
N PHE A 158 -25.54 4.78 -6.81
CA PHE A 158 -25.40 6.23 -6.69
C PHE A 158 -25.60 6.75 -5.26
N GLU A 159 -26.52 6.18 -4.49
CA GLU A 159 -26.74 6.58 -3.10
C GLU A 159 -25.56 6.21 -2.20
N LYS A 160 -25.00 5.01 -2.38
CA LYS A 160 -23.83 4.55 -1.60
C LYS A 160 -22.56 5.37 -1.92
N ILE A 161 -22.28 5.61 -3.21
CA ILE A 161 -21.17 6.48 -3.63
C ILE A 161 -21.33 7.88 -3.03
N SER A 162 -22.53 8.45 -3.11
CA SER A 162 -22.82 9.78 -2.56
C SER A 162 -22.62 9.82 -1.04
N THR A 163 -23.06 8.79 -0.33
CA THR A 163 -22.89 8.69 1.14
C THR A 163 -21.41 8.56 1.50
N GLY A 164 -20.70 7.61 0.88
CA GLY A 164 -19.26 7.43 1.12
C GLY A 164 -18.44 8.70 0.84
N LEU A 165 -18.79 9.42 -0.22
CA LEU A 165 -18.15 10.70 -0.55
C LEU A 165 -18.46 11.79 0.48
N CYS A 166 -19.71 11.85 0.96
CA CYS A 166 -20.12 12.84 1.97
C CYS A 166 -19.49 12.58 3.34
N GLU A 167 -19.33 11.33 3.74
CA GLU A 167 -18.76 10.95 5.04
C GLU A 167 -17.24 11.07 5.07
N SER A 168 -16.56 10.79 3.95
CA SER A 168 -15.10 10.78 3.87
C SER A 168 -14.49 12.15 4.15
N LYS A 169 -13.34 12.16 4.82
CA LYS A 169 -12.49 13.33 5.04
C LYS A 169 -11.29 13.38 4.09
N ALA A 170 -10.98 12.28 3.44
CA ALA A 170 -9.92 12.23 2.43
C ALA A 170 -10.45 11.62 1.13
N LEU A 171 -10.10 12.24 0.00
CA LEU A 171 -10.31 11.71 -1.33
C LEU A 171 -8.96 11.35 -1.96
N ILE A 172 -8.76 10.09 -2.29
CA ILE A 172 -7.65 9.66 -3.14
C ILE A 172 -8.16 9.58 -4.57
N MET A 173 -7.53 10.35 -5.47
CA MET A 173 -7.84 10.32 -6.91
C MET A 173 -6.77 9.47 -7.61
N VAL A 174 -7.17 8.33 -8.17
CA VAL A 174 -6.29 7.47 -8.97
C VAL A 174 -6.29 7.95 -10.41
N ILE A 175 -5.40 8.90 -10.71
CA ILE A 175 -5.36 9.59 -12.00
C ILE A 175 -4.62 8.75 -13.04
N SER A 176 -5.34 8.40 -14.10
CA SER A 176 -4.84 7.78 -15.33
C SER A 176 -5.48 8.46 -16.54
N LYS A 177 -5.11 8.05 -17.75
CA LYS A 177 -5.77 8.48 -18.99
C LYS A 177 -7.25 8.14 -18.99
N ASP A 178 -7.62 6.99 -18.43
CA ASP A 178 -9.00 6.52 -18.43
C ASP A 178 -9.81 7.18 -17.32
N TYR A 179 -9.20 7.46 -16.16
CA TYR A 179 -9.78 8.31 -15.13
C TYR A 179 -10.21 9.68 -15.68
N LEU A 180 -9.31 10.33 -16.42
CA LEU A 180 -9.57 11.68 -16.98
C LEU A 180 -10.67 11.73 -18.05
N LYS A 181 -11.05 10.58 -18.63
CA LYS A 181 -12.15 10.45 -19.59
C LYS A 181 -13.47 10.09 -18.93
N SER A 182 -13.45 9.63 -17.70
CA SER A 182 -14.63 9.16 -16.97
C SER A 182 -15.45 10.36 -16.47
N VAL A 183 -16.73 10.39 -16.86
CA VAL A 183 -17.68 11.41 -16.37
C VAL A 183 -17.96 11.18 -14.88
N CYS A 184 -18.18 9.93 -14.45
CA CYS A 184 -18.43 9.60 -13.04
C CYS A 184 -17.28 10.05 -12.14
N CYS A 185 -16.03 9.75 -12.51
CA CYS A 185 -14.86 10.20 -11.76
C CYS A 185 -14.78 11.74 -11.68
N THR A 186 -15.16 12.42 -12.76
CA THR A 186 -15.18 13.89 -12.78
C THR A 186 -16.24 14.44 -11.83
N ASP A 187 -17.43 13.88 -11.79
CA ASP A 187 -18.51 14.30 -10.90
C ASP A 187 -18.16 14.05 -9.44
N GLU A 188 -17.54 12.90 -9.11
CA GLU A 188 -17.09 12.56 -7.76
C GLU A 188 -16.08 13.56 -7.22
N TRP A 189 -14.97 13.78 -7.93
CA TRP A 189 -13.94 14.67 -7.41
C TRP A 189 -14.38 16.14 -7.41
N CYS A 190 -15.22 16.59 -8.37
CA CYS A 190 -15.79 17.93 -8.34
C CYS A 190 -16.70 18.15 -7.13
N SER A 191 -17.51 17.15 -6.78
CA SER A 191 -18.36 17.17 -5.59
C SER A 191 -17.53 17.26 -4.31
N PHE A 192 -16.49 16.43 -4.20
CA PHE A 192 -15.59 16.46 -3.05
C PHE A 192 -14.76 17.74 -2.99
N TYR A 193 -14.32 18.27 -4.12
CA TYR A 193 -13.62 19.56 -4.19
C TYR A 193 -14.47 20.69 -3.64
N GLY A 194 -15.76 20.74 -4.02
CA GLY A 194 -16.72 21.67 -3.43
C GLY A 194 -16.80 21.56 -1.91
N LYS A 195 -16.85 20.34 -1.37
CA LYS A 195 -16.83 20.07 0.07
C LYS A 195 -15.52 20.58 0.71
N ALA A 196 -14.36 20.25 0.13
CA ALA A 196 -13.04 20.62 0.63
C ALA A 196 -12.79 22.15 0.64
N LEU A 197 -13.48 22.92 -0.20
CA LEU A 197 -13.44 24.40 -0.15
C LEU A 197 -14.12 24.97 1.11
N HIS A 198 -15.10 24.27 1.67
CA HIS A 198 -15.88 24.71 2.83
C HIS A 198 -15.43 24.05 4.14
N ASP A 199 -14.85 22.84 4.07
CA ASP A 199 -14.36 22.09 5.21
C ASP A 199 -12.84 21.83 5.09
N LYS A 200 -12.07 22.52 5.92
CA LYS A 200 -10.60 22.37 5.98
C LYS A 200 -10.13 20.97 6.44
N ASN A 201 -11.02 20.16 7.00
CA ASN A 201 -10.72 18.80 7.38
C ASN A 201 -10.81 17.83 6.19
N CYS A 202 -11.34 18.28 5.06
CA CYS A 202 -11.41 17.47 3.84
C CYS A 202 -10.19 17.76 2.96
N VAL A 203 -9.47 16.70 2.59
CA VAL A 203 -8.21 16.79 1.82
C VAL A 203 -8.26 15.88 0.59
N ILE A 204 -7.74 16.40 -0.53
CA ILE A 204 -7.60 15.65 -1.78
C ILE A 204 -6.15 15.21 -1.95
N TYR A 205 -5.96 13.92 -2.23
CA TYR A 205 -4.68 13.27 -2.50
C TYR A 205 -4.64 12.77 -3.95
N PRO A 206 -4.17 13.58 -4.91
CA PRO A 206 -4.02 13.13 -6.28
C PRO A 206 -2.83 12.17 -6.38
N ILE A 207 -3.05 10.97 -6.91
CA ILE A 207 -2.00 10.01 -7.23
C ILE A 207 -2.06 9.70 -8.72
N ILE A 208 -0.91 9.70 -9.37
CA ILE A 208 -0.78 9.49 -10.81
C ILE A 208 -0.11 8.15 -11.05
N ILE A 209 -0.76 7.28 -11.82
CA ILE A 209 -0.30 5.90 -12.06
C ILE A 209 0.26 5.67 -13.46
N ASP A 210 0.19 6.68 -14.32
CA ASP A 210 0.73 6.66 -15.68
C ASP A 210 1.43 8.00 -16.02
N ASN A 211 1.54 8.35 -17.31
CA ASN A 211 2.12 9.60 -17.77
C ASN A 211 1.11 10.77 -17.85
N SER A 212 -0.05 10.64 -17.23
CA SER A 212 -1.06 11.70 -17.20
C SER A 212 -0.65 12.88 -16.33
N SER A 213 -1.37 13.99 -16.48
CA SER A 213 -1.26 15.18 -15.65
C SER A 213 -2.58 15.42 -14.91
N PRO A 214 -2.53 15.99 -13.70
CA PRO A 214 -3.75 16.27 -12.94
C PRO A 214 -4.61 17.31 -13.67
N PRO A 215 -5.94 17.28 -13.48
CA PRO A 215 -6.85 18.32 -14.00
C PRO A 215 -6.42 19.73 -13.56
N THR A 216 -6.69 20.74 -14.39
CA THR A 216 -6.23 22.12 -14.15
C THR A 216 -6.65 22.67 -12.79
N LEU A 217 -7.87 22.37 -12.33
CA LEU A 217 -8.39 22.84 -11.03
C LEU A 217 -7.59 22.33 -9.83
N ILE A 218 -7.03 21.13 -9.92
CA ILE A 218 -6.23 20.52 -8.86
C ILE A 218 -4.74 20.52 -9.15
N SER A 219 -4.30 21.14 -10.24
CA SER A 219 -2.88 21.19 -10.64
C SER A 219 -1.99 21.90 -9.61
N GLN A 220 -2.55 22.72 -8.74
CA GLN A 220 -1.84 23.39 -7.63
C GLN A 220 -1.73 22.50 -6.38
N ILE A 221 -2.46 21.38 -6.31
CA ILE A 221 -2.37 20.42 -5.22
C ILE A 221 -1.15 19.53 -5.48
N LYS A 222 -0.32 19.35 -4.46
CA LYS A 222 0.82 18.43 -4.55
C LYS A 222 0.32 17.01 -4.77
N TYR A 223 0.78 16.36 -5.82
CA TYR A 223 0.43 14.99 -6.18
C TYR A 223 1.60 14.02 -5.99
N LEU A 224 1.31 12.74 -5.93
CA LEU A 224 2.29 11.66 -5.92
C LEU A 224 2.26 10.90 -7.24
N ARG A 225 3.43 10.42 -7.70
CA ARG A 225 3.54 9.47 -8.80
C ARG A 225 3.86 8.09 -8.27
N PHE A 226 3.08 7.12 -8.71
CA PHE A 226 3.30 5.70 -8.45
C PHE A 226 3.97 5.08 -9.67
N ASN A 227 5.27 5.34 -9.82
CA ASN A 227 6.05 4.76 -10.91
C ASN A 227 6.28 3.27 -10.68
N THR A 228 6.48 2.53 -11.76
CA THR A 228 6.87 1.12 -11.70
C THR A 228 8.17 0.97 -10.87
N GLY A 229 8.14 0.13 -9.86
CA GLY A 229 9.28 -0.13 -8.97
C GLY A 229 9.48 0.85 -7.81
N GLU A 230 8.62 1.89 -7.67
CA GLU A 230 8.67 2.85 -6.56
C GLU A 230 7.40 2.84 -5.68
N TYR A 231 6.54 1.84 -5.85
CA TYR A 231 5.25 1.75 -5.17
C TYR A 231 5.38 1.89 -3.64
N ALA A 232 6.27 1.12 -3.00
CA ALA A 232 6.47 1.16 -1.55
C ALA A 232 6.90 2.54 -1.04
N SER A 233 7.77 3.23 -1.80
CA SER A 233 8.23 4.59 -1.48
C SER A 233 7.07 5.60 -1.56
N ALA A 234 6.29 5.54 -2.64
CA ALA A 234 5.14 6.41 -2.84
C ALA A 234 4.05 6.15 -1.77
N LEU A 235 3.75 4.88 -1.48
CA LEU A 235 2.82 4.49 -0.41
C LEU A 235 3.27 5.03 0.95
N SER A 236 4.55 4.92 1.29
CA SER A 236 5.09 5.45 2.55
C SER A 236 4.87 6.97 2.68
N VAL A 237 5.00 7.72 1.58
CA VAL A 237 4.72 9.17 1.56
C VAL A 237 3.23 9.45 1.74
N LEU A 238 2.36 8.69 1.07
CA LEU A 238 0.91 8.81 1.20
C LEU A 238 0.45 8.53 2.62
N LEU A 239 0.89 7.41 3.22
CA LEU A 239 0.57 7.03 4.60
C LEU A 239 1.01 8.09 5.61
N LYS A 240 2.21 8.66 5.47
CA LYS A 240 2.66 9.77 6.34
C LYS A 240 1.75 11.00 6.24
N SER A 241 1.22 11.29 5.06
CA SER A 241 0.33 12.42 4.85
C SER A 241 -1.05 12.16 5.44
N LEU A 242 -1.60 10.96 5.25
CA LEU A 242 -2.87 10.54 5.85
C LEU A 242 -2.78 10.45 7.38
N ASN A 243 -1.72 9.84 7.94
CA ASN A 243 -1.54 9.79 9.39
C ASN A 243 -1.54 11.19 10.03
N ARG A 244 -0.92 12.17 9.37
CA ARG A 244 -0.94 13.57 9.85
C ARG A 244 -2.34 14.19 9.78
N GLN A 245 -3.12 13.84 8.75
CA GLN A 245 -4.49 14.34 8.56
C GLN A 245 -5.44 13.79 9.63
N PHE A 246 -5.27 12.50 10.00
CA PHE A 246 -6.16 11.79 10.92
C PHE A 246 -5.58 11.64 12.33
N ASP A 247 -4.49 12.35 12.67
CA ASP A 247 -3.79 12.26 13.96
C ASP A 247 -3.46 10.81 14.39
N LYS A 248 -3.23 9.92 13.42
CA LYS A 248 -2.82 8.54 13.66
C LYS A 248 -1.30 8.46 13.82
N GLN A 249 -0.82 7.79 14.87
CA GLN A 249 0.61 7.58 15.17
C GLN A 249 1.16 6.33 14.48
#